data_c031e32d4b167c69cb070ca7f74a10cd
#
_entry.id   c031e32d4b167c69cb070ca7f74a10cd
#
_cell.length_a   1.000
_cell.length_b   1.000
_cell.length_c   1.000
_cell.angle_alpha   90.00
_cell.angle_beta   90.00
_cell.angle_gamma   90.00
#
_symmetry.space_group_name_H-M   'P 1'
#
loop_
_entity.id
_entity.type
_entity.pdbx_description
1 polymer ?
#
loop_
_entity_poly.entity_id
_entity_poly.type
_entity_poly.pdbx_seq_one_letter_code
_entity_poly.pdbx_strand_id
1 'polypeptide(L)'
;MRLALRAEKPLNGFGAVVLLVLIVIISYGLRDHLLELLIQAGPACLLLNILGIGAGFGIARLAGVAKGDQVAIAVELGIKNSTIGILVATTILGSQEMAIPSMVYGLTMYAFGAGLVAFGRSAIPAKAI
;
A
#
# COMPACT_ATOMS: atom_id res chain seq x y z
N MET A 1 4.18 22.34 14.47
CA MET A 1 3.98 22.12 13.04
C MET A 1 5.28 21.80 12.27
N ARG A 2 6.36 22.55 12.39
CA ARG A 2 7.64 22.25 11.67
C ARG A 2 8.37 20.96 12.12
N LEU A 3 8.23 20.52 13.36
CA LEU A 3 8.81 19.28 13.89
C LEU A 3 8.11 18.04 13.33
N ALA A 4 6.77 18.06 13.18
CA ALA A 4 5.99 16.96 12.61
C ALA A 4 6.39 16.71 11.15
N LEU A 5 6.52 17.75 10.33
CA LEU A 5 6.93 17.64 8.93
C LEU A 5 8.39 17.14 8.76
N ARG A 6 9.27 17.40 9.75
CA ARG A 6 10.65 16.87 9.73
C ARG A 6 10.73 15.41 10.16
N ALA A 7 9.81 14.96 11.01
CA ALA A 7 9.77 13.58 11.49
C ALA A 7 9.04 12.64 10.50
N GLU A 8 8.19 13.16 9.63
CA GLU A 8 7.38 12.38 8.68
C GLU A 8 8.24 11.56 7.70
N LYS A 9 9.27 12.17 7.11
CA LYS A 9 10.16 11.50 6.16
C LYS A 9 10.92 10.31 6.77
N PRO A 10 11.61 10.45 7.95
CA PRO A 10 12.29 9.32 8.56
C PRO A 10 11.34 8.25 9.07
N LEU A 11 10.14 8.59 9.56
CA LEU A 11 9.14 7.63 10.02
C LEU A 11 8.58 6.79 8.87
N ASN A 12 8.25 7.41 7.74
CA ASN A 12 7.80 6.71 6.54
C ASN A 12 8.89 5.79 5.96
N GLY A 13 10.15 6.25 5.97
CA GLY A 13 11.29 5.43 5.57
C GLY A 13 11.50 4.24 6.50
N PHE A 14 11.36 4.43 7.80
CA PHE A 14 11.49 3.37 8.79
C PHE A 14 10.40 2.30 8.61
N GLY A 15 9.14 2.69 8.41
CA GLY A 15 8.04 1.76 8.14
C GLY A 15 8.26 0.92 6.87
N ALA A 16 8.78 1.52 5.81
CA ALA A 16 9.12 0.80 4.59
C ALA A 16 10.26 -0.21 4.79
N VAL A 17 11.29 0.16 5.55
CA VAL A 17 12.41 -0.75 5.89
C VAL A 17 11.90 -1.93 6.72
N VAL A 18 11.08 -1.68 7.75
CA VAL A 18 10.48 -2.74 8.57
C VAL A 18 9.67 -3.70 7.72
N LEU A 19 8.82 -3.17 6.83
CA LEU A 19 8.03 -4.00 5.91
C LEU A 19 8.92 -4.87 5.02
N LEU A 20 9.96 -4.29 4.41
CA LEU A 20 10.89 -5.04 3.56
C LEU A 20 11.63 -6.14 4.33
N VAL A 21 12.07 -5.87 5.56
CA VAL A 21 12.71 -6.87 6.42
C VAL A 21 11.75 -8.01 6.73
N LEU A 22 10.49 -7.72 7.10
CA LEU A 22 9.48 -8.74 7.35
C LEU A 22 9.22 -9.59 6.10
N ILE A 23 9.10 -8.96 4.93
CA ILE A 23 8.92 -9.67 3.65
C ILE A 23 10.07 -10.64 3.39
N VAL A 24 11.31 -10.20 3.59
CA VAL A 24 12.50 -11.06 3.38
C VAL A 24 12.49 -12.25 4.35
N ILE A 25 12.23 -12.01 5.64
CA ILE A 25 12.21 -13.07 6.67
C ILE A 25 11.14 -14.12 6.34
N ILE A 26 9.91 -13.69 6.03
CA ILE A 26 8.80 -14.60 5.73
C ILE A 26 9.04 -15.34 4.42
N SER A 27 9.54 -14.65 3.38
CA SER A 27 9.88 -15.27 2.10
C SER A 27 10.95 -16.35 2.24
N TYR A 28 11.93 -16.13 3.11
CA TYR A 28 12.95 -17.12 3.39
C TYR A 28 12.37 -18.34 4.11
N GLY A 29 11.46 -18.13 5.08
CA GLY A 29 10.78 -19.21 5.80
C GLY A 29 9.87 -20.06 4.91
N LEU A 30 9.27 -19.46 3.89
CA LEU A 30 8.30 -20.11 2.97
C LEU A 30 8.87 -20.41 1.58
N ARG A 31 10.19 -20.34 1.40
CA ARG A 31 10.87 -20.43 0.09
C ARG A 31 10.41 -21.59 -0.79
N ASP A 32 10.08 -22.74 -0.18
CA ASP A 32 9.73 -23.95 -0.90
C ASP A 32 8.33 -23.91 -1.54
N HIS A 33 7.41 -23.08 -0.98
CA HIS A 33 6.03 -22.90 -1.43
C HIS A 33 5.71 -21.45 -1.81
N LEU A 34 6.70 -20.55 -1.73
CA LEU A 34 6.50 -19.12 -1.90
C LEU A 34 5.86 -18.77 -3.25
N LEU A 35 6.35 -19.39 -4.33
CA LEU A 35 5.83 -19.12 -5.68
C LEU A 35 4.37 -19.50 -5.82
N GLU A 36 3.97 -20.63 -5.28
CA GLU A 36 2.59 -21.10 -5.30
C GLU A 36 1.67 -20.13 -4.55
N LEU A 37 2.08 -19.74 -3.34
CA LEU A 37 1.34 -18.77 -2.50
C LEU A 37 1.24 -17.39 -3.17
N LEU A 38 2.30 -16.94 -3.85
CA LEU A 38 2.27 -15.69 -4.60
C LEU A 38 1.32 -15.75 -5.80
N ILE A 39 1.27 -16.87 -6.51
CA ILE A 39 0.34 -17.07 -7.64
C ILE A 39 -1.12 -17.09 -7.12
N GLN A 40 -1.37 -17.70 -5.97
CA GLN A 40 -2.71 -17.74 -5.38
C GLN A 40 -3.17 -16.37 -4.86
N ALA A 41 -2.31 -15.65 -4.13
CA ALA A 41 -2.67 -14.38 -3.50
C ALA A 41 -2.53 -13.18 -4.45
N GLY A 42 -1.60 -13.22 -5.41
CA GLY A 42 -1.25 -12.10 -6.28
C GLY A 42 -2.43 -11.48 -7.02
N PRO A 43 -3.20 -12.25 -7.79
CA PRO A 43 -4.32 -11.71 -8.55
C PRO A 43 -5.38 -11.03 -7.67
N ALA A 44 -5.70 -11.62 -6.51
CA ALA A 44 -6.66 -11.05 -5.56
C ALA A 44 -6.14 -9.73 -4.97
N CYS A 45 -4.85 -9.65 -4.61
CA CYS A 45 -4.23 -8.44 -4.09
C CYS A 45 -4.17 -7.32 -5.13
N LEU A 46 -3.81 -7.64 -6.38
CA LEU A 46 -3.82 -6.68 -7.48
C LEU A 46 -5.22 -6.14 -7.74
N LEU A 47 -6.21 -7.03 -7.82
CA LEU A 47 -7.60 -6.66 -8.00
C LEU A 47 -8.09 -5.75 -6.87
N LEU A 48 -7.77 -6.08 -5.62
CA LEU A 48 -8.13 -5.27 -4.46
C LEU A 48 -7.50 -3.86 -4.52
N ASN A 49 -6.22 -3.74 -4.93
CA ASN A 49 -5.57 -2.45 -5.13
C ASN A 49 -6.29 -1.62 -6.20
N ILE A 50 -6.56 -2.22 -7.36
CA ILE A 50 -7.23 -1.54 -8.48
C ILE A 50 -8.63 -1.09 -8.08
N LEU A 51 -9.40 -1.97 -7.44
CA LEU A 51 -10.76 -1.66 -6.98
C LEU A 51 -10.75 -0.59 -5.87
N GLY A 52 -9.82 -0.65 -4.92
CA GLY A 52 -9.68 0.35 -3.86
C GLY A 52 -9.38 1.74 -4.42
N ILE A 53 -8.39 1.85 -5.29
CA ILE A 53 -8.03 3.10 -5.96
C ILE A 53 -9.16 3.60 -6.87
N GLY A 54 -9.73 2.70 -7.67
CA GLY A 54 -10.82 3.02 -8.60
C GLY A 54 -12.09 3.49 -7.87
N ALA A 55 -12.45 2.83 -6.76
CA ALA A 55 -13.55 3.26 -5.90
C ALA A 55 -13.28 4.63 -5.28
N GLY A 56 -12.03 4.88 -4.82
CA GLY A 56 -11.63 6.17 -4.29
C GLY A 56 -11.83 7.30 -5.29
N PHE A 57 -11.32 7.14 -6.51
CA PHE A 57 -11.54 8.11 -7.58
C PHE A 57 -13.00 8.23 -7.98
N GLY A 58 -13.71 7.12 -8.11
CA GLY A 58 -15.12 7.11 -8.51
C GLY A 58 -16.00 7.85 -7.51
N ILE A 59 -15.90 7.54 -6.22
CA ILE A 59 -16.67 8.18 -5.15
C ILE A 59 -16.31 9.68 -5.07
N ALA A 60 -15.03 10.02 -5.08
CA ALA A 60 -14.57 11.39 -5.01
C ALA A 60 -15.05 12.24 -6.21
N ARG A 61 -15.05 11.66 -7.41
CA ARG A 61 -15.55 12.30 -8.62
C ARG A 61 -17.07 12.53 -8.56
N LEU A 62 -17.82 11.52 -8.09
CA LEU A 62 -19.26 11.63 -7.93
C LEU A 62 -19.64 12.68 -6.86
N ALA A 63 -18.84 12.79 -5.81
CA ALA A 63 -18.99 13.82 -4.78
C ALA A 63 -18.59 15.24 -5.24
N GLY A 64 -18.04 15.40 -6.46
CA GLY A 64 -17.69 16.70 -7.03
C GLY A 64 -16.51 17.39 -6.34
N VAL A 65 -15.66 16.65 -5.61
CA VAL A 65 -14.49 17.24 -4.93
C VAL A 65 -13.38 17.62 -5.91
N ALA A 66 -12.49 18.52 -5.50
CA ALA A 66 -11.38 18.97 -6.34
C ALA A 66 -10.43 17.83 -6.74
N LYS A 67 -9.75 17.96 -7.89
CA LYS A 67 -8.86 16.89 -8.42
C LYS A 67 -7.78 16.47 -7.43
N GLY A 68 -7.23 17.39 -6.65
CA GLY A 68 -6.24 17.09 -5.61
C GLY A 68 -6.81 16.17 -4.53
N ASP A 69 -8.02 16.46 -4.07
CA ASP A 69 -8.70 15.66 -3.05
C ASP A 69 -9.15 14.30 -3.59
N GLN A 70 -9.49 14.20 -4.89
CA GLN A 70 -9.78 12.92 -5.54
C GLN A 70 -8.56 11.97 -5.49
N VAL A 71 -7.35 12.50 -5.74
CA VAL A 71 -6.10 11.74 -5.63
C VAL A 71 -5.86 11.32 -4.18
N ALA A 72 -6.04 12.23 -3.21
CA ALA A 72 -5.87 11.93 -1.81
C ALA A 72 -6.83 10.82 -1.32
N ILE A 73 -8.11 10.88 -1.70
CA ILE A 73 -9.11 9.85 -1.37
C ILE A 73 -8.77 8.50 -2.03
N ALA A 74 -8.29 8.52 -3.28
CA ALA A 74 -7.87 7.30 -3.97
C ALA A 74 -6.64 6.66 -3.30
N VAL A 75 -5.68 7.46 -2.83
CA VAL A 75 -4.52 7.01 -2.06
C VAL A 75 -4.97 6.39 -0.74
N GLU A 76 -5.85 7.06 0.00
CA GLU A 76 -6.35 6.59 1.30
C GLU A 76 -7.09 5.24 1.19
N LEU A 77 -7.90 5.06 0.15
CA LEU A 77 -8.62 3.82 -0.09
C LEU A 77 -7.74 2.72 -0.70
N GLY A 78 -6.71 3.07 -1.46
CA GLY A 78 -5.81 2.13 -2.12
C GLY A 78 -4.61 1.70 -1.27
N ILE A 79 -4.12 2.53 -0.34
CA ILE A 79 -2.95 2.23 0.48
C ILE A 79 -3.39 1.74 1.86
N LYS A 80 -2.98 0.53 2.22
CA LYS A 80 -3.31 -0.11 3.50
C LYS A 80 -2.06 -0.38 4.32
N ASN A 81 -2.21 -0.56 5.62
CA ASN A 81 -1.08 -0.90 6.49
C ASN A 81 -0.79 -2.42 6.44
N SER A 82 0.01 -2.84 5.46
CA SER A 82 0.40 -4.23 5.29
C SER A 82 1.22 -4.78 6.44
N THR A 83 1.98 -3.94 7.15
CA THR A 83 2.77 -4.36 8.31
C THR A 83 1.87 -4.88 9.44
N ILE A 84 0.75 -4.22 9.69
CA ILE A 84 -0.25 -4.68 10.67
C ILE A 84 -0.84 -6.02 10.22
N GLY A 85 -1.17 -6.18 8.94
CA GLY A 85 -1.67 -7.44 8.40
C GLY A 85 -0.69 -8.59 8.59
N ILE A 86 0.59 -8.37 8.32
CA ILE A 86 1.67 -9.34 8.55
C ILE A 86 1.77 -9.67 10.05
N LEU A 87 1.77 -8.66 10.92
CA LEU A 87 1.87 -8.84 12.36
C LEU A 87 0.71 -9.68 12.90
N VAL A 88 -0.52 -9.39 12.50
CA VAL A 88 -1.70 -10.16 12.92
C VAL A 88 -1.59 -11.61 12.45
N ALA A 89 -1.23 -11.85 11.19
CA ALA A 89 -1.08 -13.19 10.64
C ALA A 89 -0.02 -14.01 11.39
N THR A 90 1.14 -13.41 11.66
CA THR A 90 2.28 -14.13 12.25
C THR A 90 2.19 -14.27 13.78
N THR A 91 1.68 -13.24 14.49
CA THR A 91 1.68 -13.24 15.97
C THR A 91 0.37 -13.68 16.57
N ILE A 92 -0.78 -13.34 15.95
CA ILE A 92 -2.09 -13.69 16.50
C ILE A 92 -2.58 -15.01 15.91
N LEU A 93 -2.47 -15.18 14.59
CA LEU A 93 -2.91 -16.40 13.90
C LEU A 93 -1.82 -17.48 13.85
N GLY A 94 -0.56 -17.13 14.16
CA GLY A 94 0.56 -18.07 14.16
C GLY A 94 0.89 -18.66 12.77
N SER A 95 0.46 -18.02 11.69
CA SER A 95 0.63 -18.53 10.33
C SER A 95 1.42 -17.56 9.44
N GLN A 96 2.57 -18.01 8.97
CA GLN A 96 3.36 -17.27 7.97
C GLN A 96 2.68 -17.26 6.60
N GLU A 97 1.96 -18.32 6.25
CA GLU A 97 1.24 -18.41 4.97
C GLU A 97 0.14 -17.35 4.88
N MET A 98 -0.59 -17.10 5.98
CA MET A 98 -1.60 -16.04 6.04
C MET A 98 -1.02 -14.62 5.95
N ALA A 99 0.30 -14.45 6.11
CA ALA A 99 0.96 -13.17 5.91
C ALA A 99 1.20 -12.84 4.42
N ILE A 100 1.20 -13.85 3.53
CA ILE A 100 1.51 -13.67 2.11
C ILE A 100 0.61 -12.65 1.42
N PRO A 101 -0.72 -12.66 1.56
CA PRO A 101 -1.57 -11.63 0.96
C PRO A 101 -1.18 -10.21 1.38
N SER A 102 -0.87 -10.01 2.67
CA SER A 102 -0.42 -8.71 3.18
C SER A 102 0.94 -8.30 2.63
N MET A 103 1.87 -9.24 2.43
CA MET A 103 3.17 -8.99 1.80
C MET A 103 3.02 -8.56 0.35
N VAL A 104 2.23 -9.32 -0.44
CA VAL A 104 1.97 -9.02 -1.85
C VAL A 104 1.28 -7.67 -1.98
N TYR A 105 0.26 -7.41 -1.15
CA TYR A 105 -0.43 -6.13 -1.13
C TYR A 105 0.53 -4.99 -0.79
N GLY A 106 1.39 -5.17 0.21
CA GLY A 106 2.40 -4.20 0.62
C GLY A 106 3.36 -3.81 -0.51
N LEU A 107 3.83 -4.78 -1.28
CA LEU A 107 4.69 -4.52 -2.44
C LEU A 107 3.95 -3.78 -3.56
N THR A 108 2.76 -4.27 -3.91
CA THR A 108 1.97 -3.71 -5.01
C THR A 108 1.46 -2.30 -4.68
N MET A 109 1.07 -2.00 -3.45
CA MET A 109 0.60 -0.67 -3.07
C MET A 109 1.67 0.41 -3.24
N TYR A 110 2.96 0.11 -3.04
CA TYR A 110 4.03 1.08 -3.29
C TYR A 110 4.16 1.41 -4.79
N ALA A 111 4.03 0.41 -5.66
CA ALA A 111 4.03 0.63 -7.10
C ALA A 111 2.84 1.50 -7.55
N PHE A 112 1.63 1.18 -7.07
CA PHE A 112 0.44 1.99 -7.32
C PHE A 112 0.52 3.38 -6.70
N GLY A 113 1.05 3.50 -5.48
CA GLY A 113 1.26 4.78 -4.81
C GLY A 113 2.21 5.69 -5.59
N ALA A 114 3.33 5.16 -6.09
CA ALA A 114 4.26 5.90 -6.94
C ALA A 114 3.58 6.36 -8.24
N GLY A 115 2.77 5.51 -8.86
CA GLY A 115 1.97 5.86 -10.04
C GLY A 115 0.97 6.99 -9.76
N LEU A 116 0.27 6.94 -8.62
CA LEU A 116 -0.67 7.99 -8.21
C LEU A 116 0.02 9.32 -7.93
N VAL A 117 1.20 9.30 -7.31
CA VAL A 117 2.02 10.53 -7.09
C VAL A 117 2.45 11.13 -8.42
N ALA A 118 2.92 10.31 -9.36
CA ALA A 118 3.29 10.77 -10.70
C ALA A 118 2.08 11.36 -11.44
N PHE A 119 0.93 10.70 -11.39
CA PHE A 119 -0.32 11.18 -11.96
C PHE A 119 -0.77 12.50 -11.32
N GLY A 120 -0.76 12.60 -9.98
CA GLY A 120 -1.14 13.79 -9.24
C GLY A 120 -0.28 15.00 -9.63
N ARG A 121 1.03 14.81 -9.76
CA ARG A 121 1.96 15.88 -10.19
C ARG A 121 1.68 16.39 -11.60
N SER A 122 1.24 15.51 -12.49
CA SER A 122 0.90 15.90 -13.87
C SER A 122 -0.49 16.53 -14.00
N ALA A 123 -1.42 16.17 -13.13
CA ALA A 123 -2.81 16.60 -13.18
C ALA A 123 -3.12 17.87 -12.38
N ILE A 124 -2.24 18.27 -11.43
CA ILE A 124 -2.42 19.42 -10.55
C ILE A 124 -1.36 20.47 -10.89
N PRO A 125 -1.72 21.64 -11.45
CA PRO A 125 -0.77 22.69 -11.73
C PRO A 125 -0.13 23.22 -10.44
N ALA A 126 1.19 23.48 -10.46
CA ALA A 126 2.01 23.90 -9.31
C ALA A 126 1.54 25.21 -8.60
N LYS A 127 0.54 25.91 -9.12
CA LYS A 127 -0.07 27.11 -8.53
C LYS A 127 -1.21 26.84 -7.54
N ALA A 128 -1.57 25.58 -7.30
CA ALA A 128 -2.71 25.20 -6.46
C ALA A 128 -2.29 24.57 -5.09
N ILE A 129 -1.01 24.70 -4.73
CA ILE A 129 -0.46 24.23 -3.44
C ILE A 129 -0.02 25.41 -2.59
#